data_cbde1f7aa7fb9bdb6a0689d91d8892f2
#
_entry.id   cbde1f7aa7fb9bdb6a0689d91d8892f2
#
_cell.length_a   1.000
_cell.length_b   1.000
_cell.length_c   1.000
_cell.angle_alpha   90.00
_cell.angle_beta   90.00
_cell.angle_gamma   90.00
#
_symmetry.space_group_name_H-M   'P 1'
#
loop_
_entity.id
_entity.type
_entity.pdbx_description
1 polymer ?
#
loop_
_entity_poly.entity_id
_entity_poly.type
_entity_poly.pdbx_seq_one_letter_code
_entity_poly.pdbx_strand_id
1 'polypeptide(L)'
;MIKHLSILYCLFCVKLSVQSSPDSTNLIQSLVAIKSQGEGNREAMKAWPQVSQFPPSAIPQLLEAMNRANDLGDNWIRAAIEKICEQNTTQLPVQRIIAFLQDHSNQAESRHMAFQILQSELPSKADQLIPSFIDDPAPVLRQKAVELILSKARNSSAKPKAIKLYQKALIQAREVEQIKEASRELEEAGEKINLIQLMGLLPEWQLMGPFDNSERKGFSVEYGPESGKGLTEQHKNKDGIVKWEKFSTQDELGLVDINQKYGQLKEVCAYARTTFHSQSAQSAHFRIGSKNAWKMWVNGTLLFSRDEYHRGKTRIDQFIIEGKLQEGENEILLKVCQNEQTQSWTKQWEFNFRITDRTGSAIHSSGSTIK
;
A
#
# COMPACT_ATOMS: atom_id res chain seq x y z
N MET A 1 33.10 60.63 25.52
CA MET A 1 33.71 59.39 24.99
C MET A 1 33.12 58.20 25.74
N ILE A 2 32.07 57.62 25.19
CA ILE A 2 31.34 56.45 25.75
C ILE A 2 31.69 55.26 24.87
N LYS A 3 32.37 54.25 25.44
CA LYS A 3 32.78 53.05 24.76
C LYS A 3 31.58 52.07 24.82
N HIS A 4 31.02 51.70 23.66
CA HIS A 4 30.08 50.61 23.52
C HIS A 4 30.79 49.26 23.66
N LEU A 5 30.40 48.47 24.62
CA LEU A 5 30.83 47.09 24.82
C LEU A 5 29.74 46.20 24.19
N SER A 6 30.05 45.66 23.01
CA SER A 6 29.21 44.64 22.34
C SER A 6 29.46 43.30 22.97
N ILE A 7 28.48 42.75 23.68
CA ILE A 7 28.50 41.38 24.20
C ILE A 7 27.96 40.44 23.09
N LEU A 8 28.87 39.66 22.53
CA LEU A 8 28.59 38.61 21.55
C LEU A 8 28.07 37.36 22.29
N TYR A 9 26.77 37.11 22.25
CA TYR A 9 26.18 35.86 22.74
C TYR A 9 26.44 34.75 21.73
N CYS A 10 27.48 33.92 22.00
CA CYS A 10 27.65 32.64 21.30
C CYS A 10 26.62 31.65 21.86
N LEU A 11 25.54 31.40 21.12
CA LEU A 11 24.64 30.27 21.36
C LEU A 11 25.37 28.96 21.00
N PHE A 12 26.01 28.35 22.01
CA PHE A 12 26.42 26.97 21.91
C PHE A 12 25.17 26.05 21.94
N CYS A 13 24.69 25.63 20.80
CA CYS A 13 23.80 24.47 20.70
C CYS A 13 24.60 23.21 21.07
N VAL A 14 24.58 22.84 22.35
CA VAL A 14 25.03 21.53 22.77
C VAL A 14 24.04 20.51 22.23
N LYS A 15 24.38 19.86 21.12
CA LYS A 15 23.75 18.60 20.73
C LYS A 15 24.16 17.56 21.78
N LEU A 16 23.30 17.33 22.76
CA LEU A 16 23.40 16.14 23.62
C LEU A 16 23.07 14.92 22.75
N SER A 17 24.06 14.39 22.06
CA SER A 17 24.01 13.05 21.52
C SER A 17 24.10 12.09 22.72
N VAL A 18 22.99 11.44 23.05
CA VAL A 18 23.03 10.26 23.90
C VAL A 18 23.81 9.21 23.14
N GLN A 19 25.09 9.04 23.45
CA GLN A 19 25.91 7.96 22.93
C GLN A 19 25.33 6.64 23.44
N SER A 20 24.73 5.85 22.54
CA SER A 20 24.36 4.47 22.83
C SER A 20 25.63 3.67 23.13
N SER A 21 25.61 2.84 24.18
CA SER A 21 26.72 1.92 24.41
C SER A 21 26.86 0.95 23.22
N PRO A 22 28.06 0.50 22.86
CA PRO A 22 28.24 -0.50 21.80
C PRO A 22 27.36 -1.74 21.97
N ASP A 23 27.10 -2.14 23.22
CA ASP A 23 26.23 -3.29 23.56
C ASP A 23 24.77 -3.05 23.19
N SER A 24 24.21 -1.86 23.43
CA SER A 24 22.82 -1.56 23.10
C SER A 24 22.58 -1.55 21.60
N THR A 25 23.54 -1.06 20.81
CA THR A 25 23.46 -1.08 19.34
C THR A 25 23.48 -2.52 18.81
N ASN A 26 24.31 -3.40 19.34
CA ASN A 26 24.37 -4.80 18.93
C ASN A 26 23.08 -5.57 19.27
N LEU A 27 22.48 -5.29 20.44
CA LEU A 27 21.20 -5.89 20.82
C LEU A 27 20.08 -5.48 19.87
N ILE A 28 19.94 -4.20 19.54
CA ILE A 28 18.96 -3.71 18.56
C ILE A 28 19.24 -4.31 17.18
N GLN A 29 20.50 -4.37 16.75
CA GLN A 29 20.86 -4.97 15.46
C GLN A 29 20.46 -6.44 15.36
N SER A 30 20.46 -7.19 16.47
CA SER A 30 19.97 -8.58 16.49
C SER A 30 18.48 -8.68 16.18
N LEU A 31 17.67 -7.67 16.54
CA LEU A 31 16.25 -7.64 16.17
C LEU A 31 16.05 -7.25 14.70
N VAL A 32 16.84 -6.32 14.18
CA VAL A 32 16.78 -5.89 12.77
C VAL A 32 17.22 -7.01 11.83
N ALA A 33 18.15 -7.86 12.23
CA ALA A 33 18.77 -8.88 11.37
C ALA A 33 17.94 -10.15 11.15
N ILE A 34 16.73 -10.22 11.71
CA ILE A 34 15.84 -11.39 11.55
C ILE A 34 15.43 -11.50 10.08
N LYS A 35 15.46 -12.74 9.55
CA LYS A 35 15.03 -13.05 8.18
C LYS A 35 13.97 -14.15 8.16
N SER A 36 13.44 -14.41 6.97
CA SER A 36 12.54 -15.52 6.71
C SER A 36 13.16 -16.87 7.12
N GLN A 37 12.32 -17.90 7.34
CA GLN A 37 12.72 -19.24 7.74
C GLN A 37 13.46 -19.33 9.09
N GLY A 38 13.34 -18.32 9.95
CA GLY A 38 13.89 -18.33 11.32
C GLY A 38 15.36 -17.95 11.44
N GLU A 39 16.00 -17.49 10.37
CA GLU A 39 17.36 -16.96 10.44
C GLU A 39 17.39 -15.73 11.36
N GLY A 40 18.31 -15.69 12.35
CA GLY A 40 18.44 -14.62 13.33
C GLY A 40 17.50 -14.74 14.56
N ASN A 41 16.52 -15.64 14.56
CA ASN A 41 15.55 -15.75 15.66
C ASN A 41 16.21 -16.05 17.01
N ARG A 42 17.24 -16.89 17.04
CA ARG A 42 17.94 -17.24 18.29
C ARG A 42 18.59 -16.03 18.94
N GLU A 43 19.22 -15.20 18.15
CA GLU A 43 19.90 -13.95 18.57
C GLU A 43 18.85 -12.93 19.05
N ALA A 44 17.76 -12.77 18.31
CA ALA A 44 16.65 -11.91 18.68
C ALA A 44 15.98 -12.34 19.99
N MET A 45 15.73 -13.64 20.20
CA MET A 45 15.18 -14.17 21.45
C MET A 45 16.08 -13.88 22.66
N LYS A 46 17.40 -13.80 22.49
CA LYS A 46 18.35 -13.45 23.56
C LYS A 46 18.44 -11.94 23.78
N ALA A 47 18.31 -11.15 22.70
CA ALA A 47 18.41 -9.69 22.76
C ALA A 47 17.13 -9.03 23.28
N TRP A 48 15.96 -9.53 22.89
CA TRP A 48 14.67 -8.89 23.17
C TRP A 48 14.40 -8.63 24.67
N PRO A 49 14.64 -9.59 25.60
CA PRO A 49 14.43 -9.33 27.02
C PRO A 49 15.28 -8.19 27.58
N GLN A 50 16.45 -7.96 26.99
CA GLN A 50 17.34 -6.88 27.38
C GLN A 50 16.88 -5.56 26.75
N VAL A 51 16.54 -5.56 25.44
CA VAL A 51 16.03 -4.38 24.73
C VAL A 51 14.71 -3.89 25.35
N SER A 52 13.82 -4.79 25.76
CA SER A 52 12.55 -4.44 26.41
C SER A 52 12.69 -3.82 27.81
N GLN A 53 13.89 -3.83 28.39
CA GLN A 53 14.23 -3.16 29.63
C GLN A 53 14.98 -1.83 29.45
N PHE A 54 15.14 -1.39 28.21
CA PHE A 54 15.79 -0.11 27.95
C PHE A 54 14.99 1.06 28.53
N PRO A 55 15.64 2.16 28.89
CA PRO A 55 14.92 3.35 29.35
C PRO A 55 14.12 3.97 28.19
N PRO A 56 13.06 4.71 28.48
CA PRO A 56 12.23 5.38 27.46
C PRO A 56 13.03 6.27 26.49
N SER A 57 14.15 6.81 26.95
CA SER A 57 15.06 7.60 26.11
C SER A 57 15.62 6.84 24.90
N ALA A 58 15.55 5.51 24.88
CA ALA A 58 15.97 4.65 23.77
C ALA A 58 14.90 4.49 22.68
N ILE A 59 13.63 4.86 22.93
CA ILE A 59 12.54 4.72 21.96
C ILE A 59 12.86 5.36 20.60
N PRO A 60 13.40 6.58 20.48
CA PRO A 60 13.77 7.14 19.18
C PRO A 60 14.79 6.27 18.41
N GLN A 61 15.75 5.68 19.10
CA GLN A 61 16.74 4.77 18.49
C GLN A 61 16.08 3.47 17.99
N LEU A 62 15.07 2.95 18.69
CA LEU A 62 14.28 1.80 18.28
C LEU A 62 13.43 2.14 17.05
N LEU A 63 12.81 3.30 17.02
CA LEU A 63 12.06 3.80 15.85
C LEU A 63 12.98 3.96 14.62
N GLU A 64 14.20 4.47 14.80
CA GLU A 64 15.19 4.54 13.74
C GLU A 64 15.63 3.14 13.25
N ALA A 65 15.66 2.14 14.13
CA ALA A 65 15.99 0.77 13.78
C ALA A 65 14.89 0.13 12.91
N MET A 66 13.62 0.47 13.12
CA MET A 66 12.49 0.04 12.27
C MET A 66 12.68 0.47 10.81
N ASN A 67 13.28 1.64 10.52
CA ASN A 67 13.58 2.05 9.14
C ASN A 67 14.51 1.08 8.38
N ARG A 68 15.15 0.14 9.06
CA ARG A 68 16.11 -0.83 8.48
C ARG A 68 15.69 -2.28 8.66
N ALA A 69 14.63 -2.50 9.43
CA ALA A 69 14.08 -3.84 9.68
C ALA A 69 13.16 -4.27 8.52
N ASN A 70 12.98 -5.58 8.38
CA ASN A 70 11.87 -6.13 7.63
C ASN A 70 10.68 -6.35 8.57
N ASP A 71 9.55 -6.81 8.04
CA ASP A 71 8.31 -7.01 8.81
C ASP A 71 8.49 -7.86 10.08
N LEU A 72 9.40 -8.85 10.03
CA LEU A 72 9.68 -9.71 11.20
C LEU A 72 10.46 -8.95 12.27
N GLY A 73 11.52 -8.23 11.86
CA GLY A 73 12.29 -7.37 12.76
C GLY A 73 11.45 -6.26 13.35
N ASP A 74 10.59 -5.66 12.54
CA ASP A 74 9.63 -4.64 12.96
C ASP A 74 8.73 -5.13 14.10
N ASN A 75 8.18 -6.33 13.97
CA ASN A 75 7.33 -6.91 15.02
C ASN A 75 8.07 -7.08 16.35
N TRP A 76 9.34 -7.51 16.32
CA TRP A 76 10.15 -7.63 17.52
C TRP A 76 10.48 -6.28 18.16
N ILE A 77 10.83 -5.28 17.34
CA ILE A 77 11.14 -3.92 17.82
C ILE A 77 9.87 -3.26 18.38
N ARG A 78 8.74 -3.39 17.70
CA ARG A 78 7.43 -2.91 18.16
C ARG A 78 7.09 -3.46 19.53
N ALA A 79 7.16 -4.78 19.71
CA ALA A 79 6.89 -5.42 21.00
C ALA A 79 7.83 -4.93 22.13
N ALA A 80 9.10 -4.64 21.80
CA ALA A 80 10.02 -4.05 22.76
C ALA A 80 9.65 -2.62 23.14
N ILE A 81 9.27 -1.78 22.17
CA ILE A 81 8.80 -0.40 22.40
C ILE A 81 7.53 -0.42 23.26
N GLU A 82 6.55 -1.24 22.92
CA GLU A 82 5.31 -1.38 23.69
C GLU A 82 5.61 -1.74 25.16
N LYS A 83 6.51 -2.70 25.36
CA LYS A 83 6.93 -3.10 26.71
C LYS A 83 7.63 -1.99 27.50
N ILE A 84 8.46 -1.19 26.83
CA ILE A 84 9.10 -0.02 27.45
C ILE A 84 8.04 1.02 27.84
N CYS A 85 7.05 1.28 27.00
CA CYS A 85 5.95 2.22 27.28
C CYS A 85 5.11 1.74 28.47
N GLU A 86 4.71 0.47 28.51
CA GLU A 86 3.95 -0.12 29.62
C GLU A 86 4.60 0.09 31.00
N GLN A 87 5.94 0.06 31.04
CA GLN A 87 6.70 0.18 32.27
C GLN A 87 7.00 1.63 32.68
N ASN A 88 6.88 2.60 31.77
CA ASN A 88 7.44 3.94 31.93
C ASN A 88 6.57 5.06 31.33
N THR A 89 5.28 5.09 31.59
CA THR A 89 4.31 6.02 30.99
C THR A 89 4.63 7.51 31.19
N THR A 90 5.34 7.88 32.26
CA THR A 90 5.59 9.29 32.63
C THR A 90 6.92 9.87 32.11
N GLN A 91 7.81 9.07 31.54
CA GLN A 91 9.17 9.48 31.19
C GLN A 91 9.47 9.45 29.68
N LEU A 92 8.44 9.45 28.84
CA LEU A 92 8.62 9.36 27.38
C LEU A 92 9.36 10.60 26.83
N PRO A 93 10.27 10.40 25.86
CA PRO A 93 10.99 11.48 25.18
C PRO A 93 10.09 12.14 24.10
N VAL A 94 8.96 12.71 24.52
CA VAL A 94 7.83 13.15 23.68
C VAL A 94 8.28 14.03 22.50
N GLN A 95 9.18 15.00 22.75
CA GLN A 95 9.62 15.92 21.70
C GLN A 95 10.44 15.19 20.61
N ARG A 96 11.24 14.19 20.99
CA ARG A 96 12.02 13.37 20.06
C ARG A 96 11.12 12.44 19.25
N ILE A 97 10.08 11.87 19.86
CA ILE A 97 9.08 11.03 19.18
C ILE A 97 8.31 11.89 18.15
N ILE A 98 7.90 13.12 18.53
CA ILE A 98 7.22 14.04 17.60
C ILE A 98 8.14 14.44 16.45
N ALA A 99 9.40 14.77 16.73
CA ALA A 99 10.36 15.11 15.69
C ALA A 99 10.59 13.96 14.70
N PHE A 100 10.70 12.73 15.22
CA PHE A 100 10.79 11.52 14.40
C PHE A 100 9.54 11.32 13.53
N LEU A 101 8.35 11.48 14.11
CA LEU A 101 7.06 11.36 13.41
C LEU A 101 6.94 12.36 12.26
N GLN A 102 7.41 13.59 12.45
CA GLN A 102 7.31 14.69 11.47
C GLN A 102 8.38 14.62 10.39
N ASP A 103 9.42 13.84 10.57
CA ASP A 103 10.48 13.66 9.57
C ASP A 103 10.03 12.64 8.50
N HIS A 104 9.65 13.16 7.33
CA HIS A 104 9.18 12.36 6.18
C HIS A 104 10.27 11.49 5.53
N SER A 105 11.53 11.59 5.94
CA SER A 105 12.59 10.68 5.52
C SER A 105 12.50 9.32 6.20
N ASN A 106 11.80 9.22 7.33
CA ASN A 106 11.52 7.97 8.02
C ASN A 106 10.41 7.18 7.30
N GLN A 107 10.45 5.86 7.41
CA GLN A 107 9.46 4.98 6.80
C GLN A 107 8.05 5.19 7.39
N ALA A 108 7.03 4.89 6.60
CA ALA A 108 5.62 5.07 6.99
C ALA A 108 5.28 4.26 8.25
N GLU A 109 5.77 3.03 8.33
CA GLU A 109 5.52 2.08 9.42
C GLU A 109 6.13 2.55 10.74
N SER A 110 7.39 3.00 10.72
CA SER A 110 8.09 3.52 11.89
C SER A 110 7.49 4.85 12.38
N ARG A 111 7.06 5.72 11.46
CA ARG A 111 6.33 6.96 11.78
C ARG A 111 4.95 6.64 12.34
N HIS A 112 4.25 5.64 11.82
CA HIS A 112 2.99 5.18 12.38
C HIS A 112 3.17 4.66 13.80
N MET A 113 4.22 3.88 14.08
CA MET A 113 4.53 3.45 15.44
C MET A 113 4.77 4.64 16.38
N ALA A 114 5.53 5.65 15.95
CA ALA A 114 5.73 6.87 16.72
C ALA A 114 4.39 7.59 17.06
N PHE A 115 3.45 7.63 16.09
CA PHE A 115 2.12 8.16 16.32
C PHE A 115 1.31 7.29 17.30
N GLN A 116 1.37 5.96 17.19
CA GLN A 116 0.68 5.04 18.09
C GLN A 116 1.13 5.20 19.54
N ILE A 117 2.44 5.39 19.79
CA ILE A 117 2.96 5.70 21.13
C ILE A 117 2.31 6.97 21.66
N LEU A 118 2.26 8.04 20.87
CA LEU A 118 1.63 9.30 21.29
C LEU A 118 0.12 9.12 21.50
N GLN A 119 -0.55 8.33 20.67
CA GLN A 119 -1.99 8.08 20.76
C GLN A 119 -2.36 7.30 22.02
N SER A 120 -1.54 6.31 22.41
CA SER A 120 -1.74 5.52 23.63
C SER A 120 -1.46 6.35 24.90
N GLU A 121 -0.30 6.99 24.94
CA GLU A 121 0.22 7.60 26.15
C GLU A 121 -0.20 9.07 26.35
N LEU A 122 -0.46 9.77 25.26
CA LEU A 122 -0.76 11.21 25.24
C LEU A 122 -1.84 11.54 24.21
N PRO A 123 -3.07 10.99 24.32
CA PRO A 123 -4.12 11.10 23.29
C PRO A 123 -4.39 12.52 22.83
N SER A 124 -4.53 13.49 23.75
CA SER A 124 -4.80 14.88 23.41
C SER A 124 -3.68 15.52 22.57
N LYS A 125 -2.43 15.06 22.76
CA LYS A 125 -1.30 15.57 21.97
C LYS A 125 -1.27 14.92 20.59
N ALA A 126 -1.56 13.62 20.50
CA ALA A 126 -1.72 12.92 19.22
C ALA A 126 -2.83 13.56 18.37
N ASP A 127 -3.99 13.85 18.97
CA ASP A 127 -5.12 14.48 18.29
C ASP A 127 -4.78 15.86 17.70
N GLN A 128 -3.93 16.64 18.40
CA GLN A 128 -3.45 17.93 17.92
C GLN A 128 -2.56 17.81 16.67
N LEU A 129 -1.91 16.65 16.45
CA LEU A 129 -1.04 16.41 15.30
C LEU A 129 -1.82 15.93 14.06
N ILE A 130 -3.00 15.29 14.23
CA ILE A 130 -3.76 14.70 13.12
C ILE A 130 -3.99 15.68 11.96
N PRO A 131 -4.38 16.96 12.17
CA PRO A 131 -4.60 17.89 11.05
C PRO A 131 -3.37 18.10 10.15
N SER A 132 -2.15 17.92 10.69
CA SER A 132 -0.91 18.10 9.92
C SER A 132 -0.61 16.94 8.96
N PHE A 133 -1.34 15.82 9.06
CA PHE A 133 -1.14 14.64 8.21
C PHE A 133 -1.96 14.67 6.91
N ILE A 134 -2.63 15.78 6.58
CA ILE A 134 -3.58 15.80 5.46
C ILE A 134 -2.94 15.48 4.09
N ASP A 135 -1.68 15.82 3.92
CA ASP A 135 -0.87 15.56 2.73
C ASP A 135 0.34 14.65 3.03
N ASP A 136 0.30 13.98 4.18
CA ASP A 136 1.39 13.11 4.62
C ASP A 136 1.67 12.00 3.60
N PRO A 137 2.94 11.72 3.25
CA PRO A 137 3.30 10.62 2.34
C PRO A 137 2.96 9.24 2.90
N ALA A 138 2.83 9.07 4.23
CA ALA A 138 2.40 7.82 4.85
C ALA A 138 0.86 7.68 4.77
N PRO A 139 0.31 6.72 3.99
CA PRO A 139 -1.13 6.59 3.79
C PRO A 139 -1.91 6.43 5.10
N VAL A 140 -1.36 5.67 6.04
CA VAL A 140 -2.00 5.40 7.34
C VAL A 140 -2.14 6.64 8.23
N LEU A 141 -1.20 7.59 8.15
CA LEU A 141 -1.28 8.87 8.85
C LEU A 141 -2.24 9.81 8.13
N ARG A 142 -2.15 9.90 6.80
CA ARG A 142 -3.06 10.68 5.96
C ARG A 142 -4.52 10.25 6.16
N GLN A 143 -4.80 8.95 6.24
CA GLN A 143 -6.12 8.39 6.53
C GLN A 143 -6.75 9.00 7.78
N LYS A 144 -5.98 9.19 8.86
CA LYS A 144 -6.49 9.80 10.09
C LYS A 144 -6.91 11.26 9.90
N ALA A 145 -6.13 12.03 9.14
CA ALA A 145 -6.46 13.43 8.83
C ALA A 145 -7.68 13.56 7.91
N VAL A 146 -7.79 12.68 6.91
CA VAL A 146 -8.96 12.61 6.04
C VAL A 146 -10.21 12.23 6.84
N GLU A 147 -10.11 11.24 7.74
CA GLU A 147 -11.23 10.86 8.62
C GLU A 147 -11.70 12.01 9.51
N LEU A 148 -10.77 12.81 10.02
CA LEU A 148 -11.13 14.01 10.79
C LEU A 148 -11.94 15.02 9.93
N ILE A 149 -11.61 15.16 8.63
CA ILE A 149 -12.36 16.01 7.71
C ILE A 149 -13.73 15.42 7.40
N LEU A 150 -13.81 14.12 7.11
CA LEU A 150 -15.06 13.40 6.86
C LEU A 150 -16.00 13.49 8.07
N SER A 151 -15.48 13.30 9.28
CA SER A 151 -16.25 13.47 10.51
C SER A 151 -16.81 14.87 10.65
N LYS A 152 -16.03 15.91 10.32
CA LYS A 152 -16.51 17.32 10.32
C LYS A 152 -17.55 17.55 9.22
N ALA A 153 -17.45 16.90 8.08
CA ALA A 153 -18.42 17.00 7.00
C ALA A 153 -19.76 16.38 7.41
N ARG A 154 -19.73 15.14 7.93
CA ARG A 154 -20.92 14.44 8.45
C ARG A 154 -21.69 15.22 9.52
N ASN A 155 -20.96 15.90 10.41
CA ASN A 155 -21.52 16.66 11.51
C ASN A 155 -21.87 18.12 11.15
N SER A 156 -21.71 18.53 9.88
CA SER A 156 -22.00 19.91 9.47
C SER A 156 -23.49 20.09 9.15
N SER A 157 -24.16 20.97 9.89
CA SER A 157 -25.56 21.35 9.60
C SER A 157 -25.70 22.21 8.33
N ALA A 158 -24.62 22.83 7.85
CA ALA A 158 -24.63 23.69 6.68
C ALA A 158 -24.17 22.90 5.43
N LYS A 159 -25.12 22.56 4.53
CA LYS A 159 -24.85 21.79 3.31
C LYS A 159 -23.67 22.34 2.48
N PRO A 160 -23.53 23.66 2.19
CA PRO A 160 -22.40 24.17 1.43
C PRO A 160 -21.04 23.94 2.11
N LYS A 161 -21.01 23.94 3.46
CA LYS A 161 -19.80 23.68 4.23
C LYS A 161 -19.45 22.17 4.18
N ALA A 162 -20.45 21.29 4.30
CA ALA A 162 -20.27 19.85 4.18
C ALA A 162 -19.66 19.49 2.81
N ILE A 163 -20.23 20.02 1.71
CA ILE A 163 -19.72 19.80 0.35
C ILE A 163 -18.23 20.17 0.24
N LYS A 164 -17.85 21.36 0.69
CA LYS A 164 -16.44 21.78 0.66
C LYS A 164 -15.52 20.85 1.47
N LEU A 165 -16.01 20.30 2.57
CA LEU A 165 -15.24 19.34 3.37
C LEU A 165 -15.11 18.00 2.65
N TYR A 166 -16.17 17.49 2.02
CA TYR A 166 -16.11 16.27 1.21
C TYR A 166 -15.19 16.44 -0.01
N GLN A 167 -15.24 17.57 -0.72
CA GLN A 167 -14.31 17.88 -1.80
C GLN A 167 -12.85 17.84 -1.30
N LYS A 168 -12.57 18.50 -0.16
CA LYS A 168 -11.24 18.47 0.46
C LYS A 168 -10.81 17.06 0.84
N ALA A 169 -11.70 16.27 1.43
CA ALA A 169 -11.45 14.89 1.80
C ALA A 169 -11.12 14.04 0.55
N LEU A 170 -11.93 14.17 -0.52
CA LEU A 170 -11.77 13.40 -1.75
C LEU A 170 -10.41 13.62 -2.42
N ILE A 171 -9.93 14.87 -2.48
CA ILE A 171 -8.62 15.21 -3.05
C ILE A 171 -7.48 14.51 -2.28
N GLN A 172 -7.60 14.41 -0.97
CA GLN A 172 -6.55 13.89 -0.09
C GLN A 172 -6.69 12.40 0.24
N ALA A 173 -7.88 11.83 0.08
CA ALA A 173 -8.13 10.43 0.38
C ALA A 173 -7.29 9.50 -0.50
N ARG A 174 -6.80 8.41 0.11
CA ARG A 174 -6.10 7.30 -0.55
C ARG A 174 -6.74 5.96 -0.20
N GLU A 175 -7.47 5.91 0.91
CA GLU A 175 -8.25 4.76 1.33
C GLU A 175 -9.55 4.66 0.54
N VAL A 176 -9.85 3.46 0.06
CA VAL A 176 -10.99 3.17 -0.83
C VAL A 176 -12.33 3.59 -0.21
N GLU A 177 -12.54 3.26 1.07
CA GLU A 177 -13.81 3.56 1.72
C GLU A 177 -14.00 5.06 1.97
N GLN A 178 -12.91 5.80 2.25
CA GLN A 178 -12.96 7.26 2.37
C GLN A 178 -13.24 7.94 1.01
N ILE A 179 -12.66 7.40 -0.07
CA ILE A 179 -12.92 7.87 -1.44
C ILE A 179 -14.39 7.64 -1.79
N LYS A 180 -14.91 6.42 -1.55
CA LYS A 180 -16.32 6.08 -1.82
C LYS A 180 -17.29 6.94 -1.02
N GLU A 181 -17.03 7.13 0.27
CA GLU A 181 -17.87 7.98 1.11
C GLU A 181 -17.93 9.41 0.56
N ALA A 182 -16.75 10.03 0.35
CA ALA A 182 -16.71 11.40 -0.14
C ALA A 182 -17.34 11.55 -1.53
N SER A 183 -17.12 10.58 -2.44
CA SER A 183 -17.71 10.58 -3.78
C SER A 183 -19.22 10.48 -3.74
N ARG A 184 -19.78 9.54 -2.97
CA ARG A 184 -21.22 9.36 -2.82
C ARG A 184 -21.90 10.64 -2.32
N GLU A 185 -21.36 11.26 -1.27
CA GLU A 185 -21.92 12.50 -0.70
C GLU A 185 -21.88 13.68 -1.68
N LEU A 186 -20.84 13.73 -2.52
CA LEU A 186 -20.73 14.76 -3.57
C LEU A 186 -21.67 14.48 -4.74
N GLU A 187 -21.86 13.22 -5.14
CA GLU A 187 -22.83 12.82 -6.16
C GLU A 187 -24.27 13.09 -5.72
N GLU A 188 -24.62 12.84 -4.46
CA GLU A 188 -25.90 13.20 -3.85
C GLU A 188 -26.10 14.73 -3.80
N ALA A 189 -25.00 15.48 -3.78
CA ALA A 189 -25.02 16.94 -3.88
C ALA A 189 -25.12 17.46 -5.33
N GLY A 190 -25.06 16.57 -6.34
CA GLY A 190 -25.19 16.86 -7.77
C GLY A 190 -23.85 17.00 -8.51
N GLU A 191 -22.71 16.64 -7.90
CA GLU A 191 -21.42 16.59 -8.59
C GLU A 191 -21.29 15.29 -9.39
N LYS A 192 -20.49 15.32 -10.45
CA LYS A 192 -20.15 14.11 -11.23
C LYS A 192 -18.74 13.67 -10.88
N ILE A 193 -18.63 12.48 -10.29
CA ILE A 193 -17.34 11.91 -9.90
C ILE A 193 -17.01 10.72 -10.81
N ASN A 194 -15.85 10.73 -11.42
CA ASN A 194 -15.33 9.58 -12.18
C ASN A 194 -14.33 8.81 -11.31
N LEU A 195 -14.77 7.75 -10.64
CA LEU A 195 -13.95 6.95 -9.74
C LEU A 195 -12.84 6.22 -10.47
N ILE A 196 -13.07 5.75 -11.70
CA ILE A 196 -12.03 5.09 -12.52
C ILE A 196 -10.85 6.05 -12.71
N GLN A 197 -11.14 7.28 -13.13
CA GLN A 197 -10.11 8.30 -13.31
C GLN A 197 -9.47 8.69 -11.98
N LEU A 198 -10.27 9.02 -10.97
CA LEU A 198 -9.79 9.49 -9.67
C LEU A 198 -8.82 8.49 -9.02
N MET A 199 -9.13 7.21 -9.09
CA MET A 199 -8.34 6.15 -8.48
C MET A 199 -7.25 5.59 -9.38
N GLY A 200 -7.22 5.94 -10.68
CA GLY A 200 -6.29 5.38 -11.66
C GLY A 200 -6.55 3.91 -11.96
N LEU A 201 -7.82 3.49 -11.90
CA LEU A 201 -8.23 2.12 -12.25
C LEU A 201 -8.07 1.90 -13.76
N LEU A 202 -7.71 0.67 -14.14
CA LEU A 202 -7.55 0.29 -15.56
C LEU A 202 -8.76 -0.54 -16.01
N PRO A 203 -9.73 0.07 -16.72
CA PRO A 203 -10.95 -0.63 -17.17
C PRO A 203 -10.77 -1.38 -18.49
N GLU A 204 -9.71 -1.06 -19.27
CA GLU A 204 -9.51 -1.57 -20.63
C GLU A 204 -8.40 -2.62 -20.66
N TRP A 205 -8.76 -3.79 -21.16
CA TRP A 205 -7.88 -4.94 -21.27
C TRP A 205 -8.05 -5.66 -22.60
N GLN A 206 -7.10 -6.51 -22.93
CA GLN A 206 -7.30 -7.59 -23.89
C GLN A 206 -7.29 -8.91 -23.13
N LEU A 207 -8.27 -9.76 -23.39
CA LEU A 207 -8.39 -11.07 -22.75
C LEU A 207 -8.05 -12.17 -23.76
N MET A 208 -7.39 -13.22 -23.30
CA MET A 208 -7.13 -14.43 -24.05
C MET A 208 -7.39 -15.66 -23.20
N GLY A 209 -8.20 -16.57 -23.71
CA GLY A 209 -8.56 -17.83 -23.04
C GLY A 209 -9.79 -18.48 -23.68
N PRO A 210 -10.35 -19.50 -23.00
CA PRO A 210 -9.83 -20.16 -21.80
C PRO A 210 -8.70 -21.15 -22.13
N PHE A 211 -7.75 -21.28 -21.19
CA PHE A 211 -6.74 -22.34 -21.19
C PHE A 211 -7.08 -23.37 -20.12
N ASP A 212 -6.56 -24.59 -20.25
CA ASP A 212 -6.79 -25.68 -19.31
C ASP A 212 -6.18 -25.39 -17.91
N ASN A 213 -6.93 -25.63 -16.87
CA ASN A 213 -6.47 -25.59 -15.47
C ASN A 213 -6.98 -26.79 -14.67
N SER A 214 -7.19 -27.93 -15.37
CA SER A 214 -7.63 -29.18 -14.75
C SER A 214 -6.67 -29.56 -13.63
N GLU A 215 -7.24 -29.98 -12.49
CA GLU A 215 -6.49 -30.30 -11.27
C GLU A 215 -5.57 -29.14 -10.80
N ARG A 216 -5.88 -27.88 -11.16
CA ARG A 216 -5.09 -26.67 -10.88
C ARG A 216 -3.69 -26.64 -11.52
N LYS A 217 -3.40 -27.58 -12.40
CA LYS A 217 -2.07 -27.71 -13.05
C LYS A 217 -1.75 -26.54 -13.96
N GLY A 218 -2.79 -25.96 -14.61
CA GLY A 218 -2.64 -24.84 -15.51
C GLY A 218 -2.02 -23.58 -14.86
N PHE A 219 -2.12 -23.41 -13.54
CA PHE A 219 -1.46 -22.33 -12.84
C PHE A 219 0.07 -22.37 -13.05
N SER A 220 0.67 -23.57 -12.99
CA SER A 220 2.13 -23.76 -13.16
C SER A 220 2.55 -23.94 -14.62
N VAL A 221 1.62 -24.27 -15.52
CA VAL A 221 1.92 -24.43 -16.96
C VAL A 221 2.19 -23.07 -17.57
N GLU A 222 3.31 -22.93 -18.25
CA GLU A 222 3.66 -21.77 -19.06
C GLU A 222 2.94 -21.85 -20.41
N TYR A 223 1.82 -21.13 -20.55
CA TYR A 223 1.14 -20.99 -21.84
C TYR A 223 1.78 -19.89 -22.69
N GLY A 224 1.43 -19.86 -23.98
CA GLY A 224 2.03 -18.92 -24.95
C GLY A 224 2.18 -17.47 -24.50
N PRO A 225 1.21 -16.85 -23.81
CA PRO A 225 1.38 -15.48 -23.33
C PRO A 225 2.53 -15.26 -22.33
N GLU A 226 2.96 -16.29 -21.57
CA GLU A 226 4.06 -16.20 -20.60
C GLU A 226 5.45 -16.36 -21.24
N SER A 227 5.52 -17.00 -22.42
CA SER A 227 6.79 -17.47 -23.03
C SER A 227 7.61 -16.37 -23.72
N GLY A 228 7.29 -15.09 -23.55
CA GLY A 228 7.90 -13.99 -24.29
C GLY A 228 7.54 -13.99 -25.79
N LYS A 229 6.88 -15.05 -26.27
CA LYS A 229 6.23 -15.14 -27.59
C LYS A 229 4.80 -14.60 -27.54
N GLY A 230 4.41 -14.01 -26.42
CA GLY A 230 3.06 -13.52 -26.10
C GLY A 230 2.57 -12.36 -26.98
N LEU A 231 3.44 -11.84 -27.82
CA LEU A 231 3.07 -10.87 -28.87
C LEU A 231 2.37 -11.51 -30.06
N THR A 232 2.34 -12.86 -30.16
CA THR A 232 1.53 -13.51 -31.18
C THR A 232 0.04 -13.32 -30.85
N GLU A 233 -0.74 -12.94 -31.84
CA GLU A 233 -2.16 -12.67 -31.65
C GLU A 233 -2.99 -13.93 -31.37
N GLN A 234 -2.41 -15.11 -31.55
CA GLN A 234 -3.10 -16.39 -31.45
C GLN A 234 -2.25 -17.46 -30.77
N HIS A 235 -2.89 -18.27 -29.93
CA HIS A 235 -2.29 -19.43 -29.29
C HIS A 235 -3.19 -20.66 -29.39
N LYS A 236 -2.60 -21.85 -29.40
CA LYS A 236 -3.35 -23.08 -29.38
C LYS A 236 -3.73 -23.43 -27.94
N ASN A 237 -5.00 -23.76 -27.73
CA ASN A 237 -5.49 -24.37 -26.47
C ASN A 237 -6.06 -25.76 -26.74
N LYS A 238 -6.72 -26.38 -25.76
CA LYS A 238 -7.33 -27.70 -25.85
C LYS A 238 -8.42 -27.80 -26.91
N ASP A 239 -9.19 -26.72 -27.09
CA ASP A 239 -10.39 -26.69 -27.92
C ASP A 239 -10.18 -25.97 -29.26
N GLY A 240 -8.94 -25.51 -29.56
CA GLY A 240 -8.63 -24.84 -30.81
C GLY A 240 -7.65 -23.67 -30.66
N ILE A 241 -7.91 -22.60 -31.39
CA ILE A 241 -7.08 -21.39 -31.39
C ILE A 241 -7.79 -20.30 -30.56
N VAL A 242 -7.07 -19.75 -29.59
CA VAL A 242 -7.49 -18.56 -28.82
C VAL A 242 -6.69 -17.34 -29.29
N LYS A 243 -7.30 -16.17 -29.20
CA LYS A 243 -6.70 -14.90 -29.61
C LYS A 243 -6.98 -13.81 -28.58
N TRP A 244 -6.19 -12.75 -28.64
CA TRP A 244 -6.45 -11.55 -27.84
C TRP A 244 -7.71 -10.84 -28.35
N GLU A 245 -8.64 -10.58 -27.43
CA GLU A 245 -9.87 -9.85 -27.72
C GLU A 245 -10.04 -8.69 -26.75
N LYS A 246 -10.41 -7.53 -27.28
CA LYS A 246 -10.67 -6.34 -26.45
C LYS A 246 -11.80 -6.60 -25.47
N PHE A 247 -11.62 -6.11 -24.27
CA PHE A 247 -12.60 -6.12 -23.18
C PHE A 247 -12.52 -4.80 -22.41
N SER A 248 -13.66 -4.18 -22.15
CA SER A 248 -13.76 -2.98 -21.33
C SER A 248 -14.89 -3.20 -20.30
N THR A 249 -14.56 -3.01 -19.04
CA THR A 249 -15.58 -3.07 -17.99
C THR A 249 -16.35 -1.76 -17.89
N GLN A 250 -17.62 -1.85 -17.54
CA GLN A 250 -18.49 -0.71 -17.21
C GLN A 250 -18.69 -0.57 -15.70
N ASP A 251 -17.99 -1.38 -14.91
CA ASP A 251 -18.04 -1.29 -13.45
C ASP A 251 -17.37 0.00 -12.98
N GLU A 252 -18.01 0.75 -12.11
CA GLU A 252 -17.53 2.05 -11.60
C GLU A 252 -16.21 1.96 -10.82
N LEU A 253 -15.87 0.78 -10.33
CA LEU A 253 -14.65 0.46 -9.61
C LEU A 253 -13.67 -0.38 -10.45
N GLY A 254 -13.90 -0.43 -11.78
CA GLY A 254 -13.01 -1.08 -12.72
C GLY A 254 -12.91 -2.59 -12.55
N LEU A 255 -13.96 -3.26 -12.02
CA LEU A 255 -13.97 -4.71 -11.87
C LEU A 255 -14.07 -5.37 -13.25
N VAL A 256 -13.06 -6.14 -13.62
CA VAL A 256 -12.98 -6.96 -14.82
C VAL A 256 -13.54 -8.33 -14.50
N ASP A 257 -14.80 -8.58 -14.83
CA ASP A 257 -15.45 -9.89 -14.68
C ASP A 257 -15.22 -10.74 -15.95
N ILE A 258 -14.29 -11.69 -15.84
CA ILE A 258 -13.90 -12.58 -16.95
C ILE A 258 -15.06 -13.49 -17.35
N ASN A 259 -16.02 -13.79 -16.44
CA ASN A 259 -17.19 -14.56 -16.77
C ASN A 259 -18.07 -13.87 -17.82
N GLN A 260 -18.06 -12.54 -17.93
CA GLN A 260 -18.81 -11.84 -18.98
C GLN A 260 -18.32 -12.19 -20.38
N LYS A 261 -17.03 -12.56 -20.50
CA LYS A 261 -16.44 -12.94 -21.79
C LYS A 261 -16.57 -14.44 -22.09
N TYR A 262 -16.31 -15.31 -21.10
CA TYR A 262 -16.16 -16.75 -21.31
C TYR A 262 -17.25 -17.59 -20.65
N GLY A 263 -18.16 -16.98 -19.87
CA GLY A 263 -19.12 -17.71 -19.04
C GLY A 263 -18.54 -18.23 -17.73
N GLN A 264 -19.38 -18.84 -16.90
CA GLN A 264 -18.98 -19.38 -15.59
C GLN A 264 -18.25 -20.74 -15.75
N LEU A 265 -17.07 -20.71 -16.34
CA LEU A 265 -16.25 -21.89 -16.54
C LEU A 265 -15.51 -22.29 -15.26
N LYS A 266 -15.08 -23.56 -15.21
CA LYS A 266 -14.29 -24.13 -14.13
C LYS A 266 -13.05 -24.80 -14.72
N GLU A 267 -11.99 -24.95 -13.85
CA GLU A 267 -10.75 -25.58 -14.25
C GLU A 267 -10.12 -24.92 -15.49
N VAL A 268 -10.16 -23.60 -15.53
CA VAL A 268 -9.65 -22.80 -16.64
C VAL A 268 -8.79 -21.65 -16.12
N CYS A 269 -7.93 -21.12 -16.97
CA CYS A 269 -7.27 -19.84 -16.77
C CYS A 269 -7.43 -18.94 -18.00
N ALA A 270 -7.40 -17.65 -17.79
CA ALA A 270 -7.33 -16.64 -18.83
C ALA A 270 -6.20 -15.67 -18.56
N TYR A 271 -5.70 -15.08 -19.63
CA TYR A 271 -4.76 -13.96 -19.57
C TYR A 271 -5.50 -12.66 -19.84
N ALA A 272 -5.05 -11.62 -19.14
CA ALA A 272 -5.45 -10.26 -19.39
C ALA A 272 -4.19 -9.43 -19.59
N ARG A 273 -4.13 -8.65 -20.67
CA ARG A 273 -3.02 -7.72 -20.89
C ARG A 273 -3.53 -6.32 -21.13
N THR A 274 -2.74 -5.33 -20.70
CA THR A 274 -2.96 -3.92 -21.02
C THR A 274 -1.62 -3.23 -21.19
N THR A 275 -1.61 -2.11 -21.92
CA THR A 275 -0.44 -1.24 -22.08
C THR A 275 -0.63 0.02 -21.27
N PHE A 276 0.38 0.39 -20.50
CA PHE A 276 0.41 1.58 -19.68
C PHE A 276 1.55 2.49 -20.10
N HIS A 277 1.25 3.74 -20.47
CA HIS A 277 2.26 4.71 -20.89
C HIS A 277 2.69 5.58 -19.70
N SER A 278 3.91 5.42 -19.21
CA SER A 278 4.48 6.25 -18.16
C SER A 278 5.26 7.42 -18.74
N GLN A 279 5.09 8.61 -18.16
CA GLN A 279 5.83 9.82 -18.59
C GLN A 279 7.33 9.75 -18.24
N SER A 280 7.71 8.93 -17.27
CA SER A 280 9.09 8.77 -16.82
C SER A 280 9.31 7.39 -16.21
N ALA A 281 10.56 6.95 -16.14
CA ALA A 281 10.93 5.79 -15.36
C ALA A 281 10.75 6.10 -13.87
N GLN A 282 9.98 5.27 -13.15
CA GLN A 282 9.65 5.51 -11.73
C GLN A 282 9.31 4.22 -11.00
N SER A 283 9.46 4.25 -9.67
CA SER A 283 8.89 3.21 -8.81
C SER A 283 7.38 3.35 -8.76
N ALA A 284 6.68 2.22 -8.75
CA ALA A 284 5.23 2.18 -8.73
C ALA A 284 4.73 1.02 -7.87
N HIS A 285 3.52 1.16 -7.33
CA HIS A 285 2.76 0.10 -6.71
C HIS A 285 1.71 -0.40 -7.69
N PHE A 286 1.82 -1.66 -8.07
CA PHE A 286 0.81 -2.38 -8.84
C PHE A 286 -0.19 -2.98 -7.86
N ARG A 287 -1.43 -2.46 -7.88
CA ARG A 287 -2.46 -2.81 -6.91
C ARG A 287 -3.54 -3.63 -7.57
N ILE A 288 -3.77 -4.82 -7.05
CA ILE A 288 -4.73 -5.77 -7.60
C ILE A 288 -5.68 -6.28 -6.51
N GLY A 289 -6.94 -6.41 -6.86
CA GLY A 289 -7.91 -7.18 -6.11
C GLY A 289 -8.33 -8.41 -6.92
N SER A 290 -8.16 -9.58 -6.36
CA SER A 290 -8.70 -10.83 -6.90
C SER A 290 -8.70 -11.91 -5.82
N LYS A 291 -9.74 -12.71 -5.78
CA LYS A 291 -9.81 -13.90 -4.92
C LYS A 291 -9.46 -15.20 -5.65
N ASN A 292 -9.18 -15.12 -6.93
CA ASN A 292 -8.71 -16.23 -7.75
C ASN A 292 -7.20 -16.45 -7.54
N ALA A 293 -6.65 -17.56 -8.01
CA ALA A 293 -5.21 -17.71 -8.16
C ALA A 293 -4.75 -16.88 -9.36
N TRP A 294 -3.63 -16.17 -9.23
CA TRP A 294 -3.16 -15.26 -10.27
C TRP A 294 -1.65 -15.06 -10.26
N LYS A 295 -1.13 -14.69 -11.42
CA LYS A 295 0.24 -14.22 -11.60
C LYS A 295 0.25 -12.88 -12.31
N MET A 296 1.30 -12.08 -12.09
CA MET A 296 1.47 -10.77 -12.71
C MET A 296 2.89 -10.59 -13.24
N TRP A 297 2.97 -10.14 -14.48
CA TRP A 297 4.22 -9.72 -15.12
C TRP A 297 4.13 -8.24 -15.51
N VAL A 298 5.25 -7.56 -15.42
CA VAL A 298 5.41 -6.20 -15.94
C VAL A 298 6.65 -6.22 -16.84
N ASN A 299 6.49 -5.80 -18.08
CA ASN A 299 7.55 -5.82 -19.10
C ASN A 299 8.25 -7.19 -19.21
N GLY A 300 7.48 -8.27 -19.19
CA GLY A 300 7.97 -9.65 -19.27
C GLY A 300 8.60 -10.20 -17.97
N THR A 301 8.73 -9.39 -16.93
CA THR A 301 9.27 -9.83 -15.63
C THR A 301 8.14 -10.25 -14.70
N LEU A 302 8.17 -11.50 -14.20
CA LEU A 302 7.23 -11.97 -13.18
C LEU A 302 7.48 -11.22 -11.86
N LEU A 303 6.51 -10.40 -11.45
CA LEU A 303 6.60 -9.66 -10.19
C LEU A 303 5.96 -10.42 -9.03
N PHE A 304 4.86 -11.13 -9.28
CA PHE A 304 4.13 -11.81 -8.21
C PHE A 304 3.38 -13.04 -8.71
N SER A 305 3.21 -14.00 -7.80
CA SER A 305 2.52 -15.26 -8.05
C SER A 305 1.78 -15.71 -6.79
N ARG A 306 0.47 -15.97 -6.90
CA ARG A 306 -0.37 -16.41 -5.78
C ARG A 306 -1.23 -17.58 -6.21
N ASP A 307 -0.89 -18.78 -5.73
CA ASP A 307 -1.63 -20.03 -5.99
C ASP A 307 -2.64 -20.32 -4.86
N GLU A 308 -3.57 -19.37 -4.66
CA GLU A 308 -4.65 -19.52 -3.70
C GLU A 308 -5.98 -19.16 -4.35
N TYR A 309 -6.97 -20.06 -4.23
CA TYR A 309 -8.28 -19.90 -4.84
C TYR A 309 -9.33 -19.51 -3.80
N HIS A 310 -10.17 -18.52 -4.17
CA HIS A 310 -11.39 -18.13 -3.45
C HIS A 310 -11.15 -17.75 -1.97
N ARG A 311 -10.00 -17.17 -1.66
CA ARG A 311 -9.72 -16.64 -0.32
C ARG A 311 -10.28 -15.22 -0.18
N GLY A 312 -11.25 -15.06 0.71
CA GLY A 312 -11.89 -13.78 1.00
C GLY A 312 -12.81 -13.28 -0.11
N LYS A 313 -12.90 -11.96 -0.25
CA LYS A 313 -13.64 -11.25 -1.30
C LYS A 313 -12.68 -10.47 -2.18
N THR A 314 -13.00 -10.29 -3.45
CA THR A 314 -12.29 -9.33 -4.31
C THR A 314 -12.49 -7.91 -3.76
N ARG A 315 -11.41 -7.22 -3.46
CA ARG A 315 -11.40 -5.84 -2.95
C ARG A 315 -10.39 -5.03 -3.72
N ILE A 316 -10.63 -3.75 -3.88
CA ILE A 316 -9.63 -2.83 -4.41
C ILE A 316 -8.43 -2.80 -3.44
N ASP A 317 -7.21 -2.77 -4.00
CA ASP A 317 -5.96 -2.74 -3.24
C ASP A 317 -5.75 -3.94 -2.28
N GLN A 318 -6.35 -5.08 -2.59
CA GLN A 318 -6.20 -6.29 -1.78
C GLN A 318 -4.74 -6.75 -1.69
N PHE A 319 -3.98 -6.56 -2.77
CA PHE A 319 -2.55 -6.83 -2.86
C PHE A 319 -1.85 -5.61 -3.44
N ILE A 320 -0.72 -5.25 -2.85
CA ILE A 320 0.13 -4.13 -3.28
C ILE A 320 1.50 -4.71 -3.59
N ILE A 321 1.90 -4.65 -4.84
CA ILE A 321 3.15 -5.21 -5.34
C ILE A 321 4.05 -4.06 -5.80
N GLU A 322 5.21 -3.95 -5.20
CA GLU A 322 6.21 -2.98 -5.60
C GLU A 322 6.86 -3.38 -6.93
N GLY A 323 7.10 -2.39 -7.77
CA GLY A 323 7.78 -2.58 -9.04
C GLY A 323 8.22 -1.26 -9.65
N LYS A 324 8.56 -1.33 -10.95
CA LYS A 324 9.04 -0.16 -11.68
C LYS A 324 8.32 -0.03 -13.01
N LEU A 325 7.98 1.20 -13.37
CA LEU A 325 7.61 1.59 -14.72
C LEU A 325 8.86 2.11 -15.44
N GLN A 326 9.03 1.73 -16.69
CA GLN A 326 9.95 2.40 -17.60
C GLN A 326 9.26 3.62 -18.25
N GLU A 327 10.02 4.56 -18.76
CA GLU A 327 9.49 5.64 -19.59
C GLU A 327 8.88 5.06 -20.89
N GLY A 328 7.73 5.57 -21.29
CA GLY A 328 7.00 5.09 -22.45
C GLY A 328 6.10 3.90 -22.12
N GLU A 329 6.03 2.94 -23.01
CA GLU A 329 5.14 1.79 -22.93
C GLU A 329 5.60 0.77 -21.90
N ASN A 330 4.64 0.33 -21.06
CA ASN A 330 4.79 -0.77 -20.13
C ASN A 330 3.68 -1.79 -20.38
N GLU A 331 4.04 -3.03 -20.66
CA GLU A 331 3.10 -4.11 -20.77
C GLU A 331 2.82 -4.70 -19.39
N ILE A 332 1.55 -4.84 -19.04
CA ILE A 332 1.08 -5.52 -17.85
C ILE A 332 0.32 -6.76 -18.29
N LEU A 333 0.76 -7.92 -17.83
CA LEU A 333 0.15 -9.21 -18.11
C LEU A 333 -0.30 -9.86 -16.81
N LEU A 334 -1.54 -10.30 -16.76
CA LEU A 334 -2.10 -11.09 -15.69
C LEU A 334 -2.50 -12.47 -16.21
N LYS A 335 -2.30 -13.50 -15.39
CA LYS A 335 -2.93 -14.81 -15.53
C LYS A 335 -3.88 -14.99 -14.37
N VAL A 336 -5.16 -15.26 -14.63
CA VAL A 336 -6.19 -15.41 -13.61
C VAL A 336 -6.84 -16.79 -13.77
N CYS A 337 -6.80 -17.61 -12.72
CA CYS A 337 -7.15 -19.02 -12.76
C CYS A 337 -8.42 -19.31 -11.94
N GLN A 338 -9.28 -20.17 -12.50
CA GLN A 338 -10.48 -20.70 -11.86
C GLN A 338 -10.28 -22.20 -11.61
N ASN A 339 -10.66 -22.67 -10.40
CA ASN A 339 -10.52 -24.06 -10.03
C ASN A 339 -11.82 -24.88 -10.24
N GLU A 340 -11.84 -26.09 -9.71
CA GLU A 340 -12.95 -27.06 -9.83
C GLU A 340 -14.17 -26.75 -8.95
N GLN A 341 -14.05 -25.87 -7.95
CA GLN A 341 -15.08 -25.61 -6.96
C GLN A 341 -16.34 -24.95 -7.57
N THR A 342 -17.54 -25.47 -7.24
CA THR A 342 -18.80 -25.04 -7.85
C THR A 342 -19.74 -24.29 -6.91
N GLN A 343 -19.37 -24.09 -5.64
CA GLN A 343 -20.17 -23.35 -4.67
C GLN A 343 -20.45 -21.92 -5.14
N SER A 344 -21.54 -21.32 -4.72
CA SER A 344 -21.99 -19.99 -5.17
C SER A 344 -20.90 -18.92 -4.97
N TRP A 345 -20.15 -18.99 -3.89
CA TRP A 345 -19.07 -18.05 -3.56
C TRP A 345 -17.75 -18.32 -4.30
N THR A 346 -17.66 -19.38 -5.13
CA THR A 346 -16.48 -19.69 -5.96
C THR A 346 -16.68 -19.34 -7.44
N LYS A 347 -17.85 -18.79 -7.81
CA LYS A 347 -18.19 -18.52 -9.21
C LYS A 347 -17.46 -17.32 -9.81
N GLN A 348 -17.08 -16.35 -8.99
CA GLN A 348 -16.41 -15.14 -9.48
C GLN A 348 -15.05 -15.48 -10.06
N TRP A 349 -14.84 -14.97 -11.26
CA TRP A 349 -13.59 -15.04 -12.01
C TRP A 349 -13.28 -13.62 -12.48
N GLU A 350 -12.58 -12.88 -11.62
CA GLU A 350 -12.57 -11.43 -11.70
C GLU A 350 -11.32 -10.82 -11.07
N PHE A 351 -11.00 -9.60 -11.47
CA PHE A 351 -10.00 -8.77 -10.82
C PHE A 351 -10.33 -7.28 -11.01
N ASN A 352 -9.76 -6.42 -10.17
CA ASN A 352 -9.58 -5.01 -10.45
C ASN A 352 -8.09 -4.66 -10.36
N PHE A 353 -7.70 -3.57 -11.01
CA PHE A 353 -6.30 -3.21 -11.11
C PHE A 353 -6.09 -1.71 -11.23
N ARG A 354 -5.09 -1.19 -10.52
CA ARG A 354 -4.63 0.19 -10.65
C ARG A 354 -3.15 0.33 -10.36
N ILE A 355 -2.57 1.46 -10.81
CA ILE A 355 -1.17 1.79 -10.56
C ILE A 355 -1.11 3.08 -9.74
N THR A 356 -0.32 3.06 -8.67
CA THR A 356 -0.14 4.21 -7.79
C THR A 356 1.34 4.44 -7.50
N ASP A 357 1.65 5.63 -6.99
CA ASP A 357 2.91 5.83 -6.29
C ASP A 357 2.87 5.17 -4.88
N ARG A 358 3.98 5.27 -4.16
CA ARG A 358 4.09 4.72 -2.79
C ARG A 358 3.14 5.37 -1.78
N THR A 359 2.61 6.55 -2.07
CA THR A 359 1.65 7.26 -1.22
C THR A 359 0.20 6.85 -1.48
N GLY A 360 -0.04 5.97 -2.46
CA GLY A 360 -1.38 5.57 -2.92
C GLY A 360 -2.02 6.56 -3.89
N SER A 361 -1.29 7.59 -4.35
CA SER A 361 -1.78 8.49 -5.40
C SER A 361 -1.75 7.79 -6.74
N ALA A 362 -2.83 7.95 -7.54
CA ALA A 362 -2.91 7.36 -8.87
C ALA A 362 -1.79 7.86 -9.77
N ILE A 363 -1.15 6.93 -10.50
CA ILE A 363 -0.33 7.25 -11.66
C ILE A 363 -1.21 7.02 -12.88
N HIS A 364 -1.36 8.03 -13.72
CA HIS A 364 -2.21 7.96 -14.91
C HIS A 364 -1.39 7.65 -16.16
N SER A 365 -1.94 6.84 -17.06
CA SER A 365 -1.33 6.57 -18.35
C SER A 365 -1.35 7.82 -19.21
N SER A 366 -0.19 8.25 -19.70
CA SER A 366 -0.09 9.34 -20.68
C SER A 366 -0.53 8.84 -22.04
N GLY A 367 -1.69 9.22 -22.50
CA GLY A 367 -2.28 8.78 -23.77
C GLY A 367 -3.72 8.28 -23.64
N SER A 368 -4.20 8.04 -22.46
CA SER A 368 -5.63 7.91 -22.22
C SER A 368 -6.28 9.27 -22.44
N THR A 369 -6.68 9.54 -23.69
CA THR A 369 -7.53 10.71 -23.97
C THR A 369 -8.86 10.42 -23.29
N ILE A 370 -9.00 10.94 -22.10
CA ILE A 370 -10.26 10.91 -21.35
C ILE A 370 -11.18 11.87 -22.08
N LYS A 371 -12.13 11.28 -22.84
CA LYS A 371 -13.26 12.01 -23.41
C LYS A 371 -14.37 12.15 -22.38
#